data_96665db342c2601ae1562dd5487ee004
#
_entry.id   96665db342c2601ae1562dd5487ee004
#
_cell.length_a   1.000
_cell.length_b   1.000
_cell.length_c   1.000
_cell.angle_alpha   90.00
_cell.angle_beta   90.00
_cell.angle_gamma   90.00
#
_symmetry.space_group_name_H-M   'P 1'
#
loop_
_entity.id
_entity.type
_entity.pdbx_description
1 polymer ?
#
loop_
_entity_poly.entity_id
_entity_poly.type
_entity_poly.pdbx_seq_one_letter_code
_entity_poly.pdbx_strand_id
1 'polypeptide(L)'
;IGTGDWSSDVCSSDLKAGRPVDAVIEQLMPLLDPEDMIIDGGNSLYEDTERRVKTLEGAGFRFIGMGVSGGEEGALNGPSLMPGGTRAAYESIEPIVKKIAAQVDDGPCVTYIGSGGAGHYVKMVHNGIEYGDMQLIAEAYDLMKNVLGLSHEQLHEVFAQWNTTEELDSFLIEITADIFTKTEGDTALVEKILDAAGQKGTGRWTVMNALEMGVSIPTITAAVNARIMSSIKDERVAASTQISGPDGKISENTTLWINKIRDALYCSKICSYAQGMADRKSVV
;
A
#
# COMPACT_ATOMS: atom_id res chain seq x y z
N ILE A 1 -1.30 -28.80 12.25
CA ILE A 1 -1.88 -27.64 12.92
C ILE A 1 -1.08 -27.48 14.20
N GLY A 2 -0.09 -26.58 14.18
CA GLY A 2 0.71 -26.26 15.36
C GLY A 2 -0.19 -25.55 16.37
N THR A 3 -0.07 -25.89 17.64
CA THR A 3 -0.58 -25.13 18.76
C THR A 3 0.29 -23.87 18.92
N GLY A 4 0.47 -23.13 17.84
CA GLY A 4 1.13 -21.83 17.85
C GLY A 4 0.20 -20.81 18.46
N ASP A 5 0.77 -19.99 19.29
CA ASP A 5 0.18 -18.79 19.84
C ASP A 5 -0.54 -18.03 18.72
N TRP A 6 -1.85 -17.84 18.84
CA TRP A 6 -2.70 -17.09 17.91
C TRP A 6 -2.49 -15.57 18.06
N SER A 7 -1.37 -15.18 18.65
CA SER A 7 -0.91 -13.81 18.62
C SER A 7 -0.44 -13.45 17.21
N SER A 8 -0.93 -12.39 16.68
CA SER A 8 -0.46 -11.54 15.56
C SER A 8 0.37 -12.15 14.40
N ASP A 9 0.99 -13.31 14.58
CA ASP A 9 1.84 -13.99 13.59
C ASP A 9 1.06 -14.74 12.50
N VAL A 10 -0.26 -14.79 12.57
CA VAL A 10 -1.10 -15.11 11.41
C VAL A 10 -1.15 -13.91 10.49
N CYS A 11 0.01 -13.29 10.29
CA CYS A 11 0.17 -12.24 9.31
C CYS A 11 -0.08 -12.82 7.93
N SER A 12 -1.03 -12.26 7.24
CA SER A 12 -1.29 -12.41 5.81
C SER A 12 -0.03 -12.31 4.91
N SER A 13 1.12 -11.95 5.47
CA SER A 13 2.40 -11.84 4.78
C SER A 13 3.07 -13.18 4.50
N ASP A 14 2.77 -14.23 5.24
CA ASP A 14 3.44 -15.52 5.12
C ASP A 14 2.80 -16.40 4.05
N LEU A 15 1.54 -16.15 3.71
CA LEU A 15 0.83 -16.85 2.67
C LEU A 15 0.79 -16.02 1.38
N LYS A 16 1.45 -16.49 0.33
CA LYS A 16 1.37 -15.83 -0.98
C LYS A 16 -0.06 -15.90 -1.51
N ALA A 17 -0.54 -14.81 -2.10
CA ALA A 17 -1.82 -14.76 -2.80
C ALA A 17 -1.94 -15.86 -3.88
N GLY A 18 -3.18 -16.23 -4.21
CA GLY A 18 -3.48 -17.23 -5.22
C GLY A 18 -3.54 -18.66 -4.67
N ARG A 19 -2.97 -19.63 -5.38
CA ARG A 19 -3.07 -21.07 -5.06
C ARG A 19 -2.70 -21.47 -3.62
N PRO A 20 -1.72 -20.87 -2.93
CA PRO A 20 -1.45 -21.19 -1.53
C PRO A 20 -2.66 -20.94 -0.62
N VAL A 21 -3.42 -19.87 -0.85
CA VAL A 21 -4.66 -19.59 -0.09
C VAL A 21 -5.70 -20.65 -0.38
N ASP A 22 -5.88 -21.04 -1.64
CA ASP A 22 -6.82 -22.10 -2.02
C ASP A 22 -6.47 -23.43 -1.33
N ALA A 23 -5.19 -23.81 -1.32
CA ALA A 23 -4.72 -25.04 -0.68
C ALA A 23 -4.95 -25.06 0.85
N VAL A 24 -4.83 -23.92 1.52
CA VAL A 24 -5.15 -23.81 2.96
C VAL A 24 -6.65 -23.92 3.18
N ILE A 25 -7.46 -23.27 2.37
CA ILE A 25 -8.93 -23.39 2.43
C ILE A 25 -9.37 -24.84 2.25
N GLU A 26 -8.84 -25.54 1.24
CA GLU A 26 -9.14 -26.96 1.00
C GLU A 26 -8.78 -27.86 2.20
N GLN A 27 -7.71 -27.56 2.93
CA GLN A 27 -7.32 -28.29 4.14
C GLN A 27 -8.23 -27.97 5.35
N LEU A 28 -8.75 -26.75 5.42
CA LEU A 28 -9.62 -26.32 6.53
C LEU A 28 -11.05 -26.83 6.37
N MET A 29 -11.60 -26.85 5.17
CA MET A 29 -13.00 -27.22 4.92
C MET A 29 -13.44 -28.54 5.60
N PRO A 30 -12.66 -29.63 5.58
CA PRO A 30 -13.05 -30.87 6.26
C PRO A 30 -13.06 -30.81 7.79
N LEU A 31 -12.50 -29.74 8.36
CA LEU A 31 -12.33 -29.53 9.81
C LEU A 31 -13.34 -28.54 10.39
N LEU A 32 -14.12 -27.90 9.52
CA LEU A 32 -15.07 -26.86 9.87
C LEU A 32 -16.49 -27.41 9.86
N ASP A 33 -17.32 -26.88 10.75
CA ASP A 33 -18.76 -27.13 10.77
C ASP A 33 -19.51 -26.21 9.79
N PRO A 34 -20.71 -26.58 9.34
CA PRO A 34 -21.57 -25.68 8.57
C PRO A 34 -21.79 -24.35 9.30
N GLU A 35 -21.81 -23.26 8.53
CA GLU A 35 -21.90 -21.88 9.04
C GLU A 35 -20.61 -21.32 9.68
N ASP A 36 -19.55 -22.10 9.82
CA ASP A 36 -18.25 -21.57 10.20
C ASP A 36 -17.74 -20.57 9.17
N MET A 37 -16.88 -19.66 9.63
CA MET A 37 -16.40 -18.55 8.82
C MET A 37 -14.91 -18.63 8.57
N ILE A 38 -14.52 -18.47 7.33
CA ILE A 38 -13.13 -18.23 6.91
C ILE A 38 -12.96 -16.76 6.58
N ILE A 39 -11.93 -16.11 7.14
CA ILE A 39 -11.58 -14.73 6.86
C ILE A 39 -10.19 -14.72 6.21
N ASP A 40 -10.12 -14.27 4.94
CA ASP A 40 -8.87 -14.02 4.24
C ASP A 40 -8.48 -12.55 4.47
N GLY A 41 -7.53 -12.30 5.36
CA GLY A 41 -6.98 -10.97 5.66
C GLY A 41 -5.74 -10.62 4.82
N GLY A 42 -5.40 -11.43 3.81
CA GLY A 42 -4.24 -11.22 2.95
C GLY A 42 -4.46 -10.17 1.86
N ASN A 43 -3.41 -9.93 1.08
CA ASN A 43 -3.52 -9.12 -0.14
C ASN A 43 -3.89 -10.02 -1.32
N SER A 44 -5.06 -10.66 -1.27
CA SER A 44 -5.56 -11.53 -2.33
C SER A 44 -6.10 -10.71 -3.51
N LEU A 45 -5.99 -11.29 -4.71
CA LEU A 45 -6.65 -10.73 -5.89
C LEU A 45 -8.17 -10.84 -5.70
N TYR A 46 -8.89 -9.78 -5.96
CA TYR A 46 -10.34 -9.71 -5.70
C TYR A 46 -11.14 -10.74 -6.52
N GLU A 47 -10.72 -11.08 -7.73
CA GLU A 47 -11.34 -12.11 -8.58
C GLU A 47 -11.22 -13.52 -7.97
N ASP A 48 -10.06 -13.81 -7.36
CA ASP A 48 -9.90 -15.06 -6.60
C ASP A 48 -10.83 -15.09 -5.39
N THR A 49 -11.01 -13.95 -4.74
CA THR A 49 -11.92 -13.80 -3.60
C THR A 49 -13.37 -14.01 -4.02
N GLU A 50 -13.80 -13.43 -5.15
CA GLU A 50 -15.11 -13.68 -5.72
C GLU A 50 -15.36 -15.16 -5.95
N ARG A 51 -14.40 -15.86 -6.54
CA ARG A 51 -14.45 -17.29 -6.77
C ARG A 51 -14.56 -18.07 -5.46
N ARG A 52 -13.76 -17.71 -4.44
CA ARG A 52 -13.77 -18.33 -3.11
C ARG A 52 -15.09 -18.14 -2.39
N VAL A 53 -15.61 -16.92 -2.36
CA VAL A 53 -16.92 -16.60 -1.80
C VAL A 53 -17.99 -17.53 -2.41
N LYS A 54 -18.09 -17.58 -3.73
CA LYS A 54 -19.08 -18.40 -4.43
C LYS A 54 -18.93 -19.89 -4.11
N THR A 55 -17.71 -20.39 -4.03
CA THR A 55 -17.43 -21.81 -3.76
C THR A 55 -17.77 -22.18 -2.31
N LEU A 56 -17.34 -21.37 -1.35
CA LEU A 56 -17.50 -21.66 0.07
C LEU A 56 -18.94 -21.47 0.53
N GLU A 57 -19.61 -20.41 0.09
CA GLU A 57 -21.03 -20.22 0.39
C GLU A 57 -21.89 -21.31 -0.24
N GLY A 58 -21.55 -21.75 -1.45
CA GLY A 58 -22.20 -22.92 -2.07
C GLY A 58 -21.99 -24.24 -1.32
N ALA A 59 -20.95 -24.33 -0.50
CA ALA A 59 -20.65 -25.47 0.39
C ALA A 59 -21.19 -25.29 1.82
N GLY A 60 -21.88 -24.17 2.12
CA GLY A 60 -22.49 -23.89 3.43
C GLY A 60 -21.58 -23.19 4.44
N PHE A 61 -20.41 -22.69 4.01
CA PHE A 61 -19.51 -21.91 4.85
C PHE A 61 -19.70 -20.41 4.60
N ARG A 62 -19.28 -19.58 5.57
CA ARG A 62 -19.19 -18.13 5.38
C ARG A 62 -17.77 -17.74 4.98
N PHE A 63 -17.64 -16.76 4.13
CA PHE A 63 -16.34 -16.25 3.71
C PHE A 63 -16.30 -14.72 3.68
N ILE A 64 -15.23 -14.15 4.21
CA ILE A 64 -14.94 -12.73 4.15
C ILE A 64 -13.55 -12.52 3.56
N GLY A 65 -13.48 -11.76 2.46
CA GLY A 65 -12.24 -11.19 1.98
C GLY A 65 -12.05 -9.80 2.60
N MET A 66 -11.06 -9.65 3.46
CA MET A 66 -10.86 -8.42 4.21
C MET A 66 -9.51 -7.79 3.90
N GLY A 67 -9.53 -6.63 3.25
CA GLY A 67 -8.33 -5.81 3.12
C GLY A 67 -7.87 -5.30 4.47
N VAL A 68 -6.58 -5.42 4.75
CA VAL A 68 -5.95 -4.95 5.99
C VAL A 68 -4.84 -3.98 5.63
N SER A 69 -4.81 -2.81 6.25
CA SER A 69 -3.79 -1.78 6.04
C SER A 69 -3.26 -1.25 7.36
N GLY A 70 -1.93 -1.04 7.43
CA GLY A 70 -1.26 -0.51 8.61
C GLY A 70 0.12 -1.13 8.86
N GLY A 71 0.51 -2.16 8.13
CA GLY A 71 1.78 -2.85 8.31
C GLY A 71 1.94 -3.41 9.72
N GLU A 72 3.17 -3.47 10.21
CA GLU A 72 3.53 -3.94 11.55
C GLU A 72 2.96 -3.03 12.64
N GLU A 73 3.04 -1.72 12.45
CA GLU A 73 2.47 -0.71 13.35
C GLU A 73 0.95 -0.90 13.50
N GLY A 74 0.24 -1.07 12.38
CA GLY A 74 -1.19 -1.33 12.38
C GLY A 74 -1.55 -2.67 13.02
N ALA A 75 -0.72 -3.70 12.88
CA ALA A 75 -0.94 -4.98 13.53
C ALA A 75 -0.87 -4.85 15.07
N LEU A 76 -0.01 -3.96 15.57
CA LEU A 76 0.18 -3.73 17.00
C LEU A 76 -0.89 -2.78 17.58
N ASN A 77 -1.19 -1.68 16.89
CA ASN A 77 -1.96 -0.55 17.41
C ASN A 77 -3.36 -0.43 16.80
N GLY A 78 -3.71 -1.27 15.85
CA GLY A 78 -4.98 -1.28 15.15
C GLY A 78 -4.82 -0.92 13.66
N PRO A 79 -5.27 -1.82 12.74
CA PRO A 79 -5.22 -1.58 11.30
C PRO A 79 -6.48 -0.85 10.80
N SER A 80 -6.40 -0.30 9.59
CA SER A 80 -7.60 0.00 8.80
C SER A 80 -8.12 -1.27 8.14
N LEU A 81 -9.42 -1.57 8.31
CA LEU A 81 -10.05 -2.81 7.86
C LEU A 81 -11.10 -2.56 6.78
N MET A 82 -11.06 -3.37 5.73
CA MET A 82 -11.91 -3.27 4.54
C MET A 82 -12.63 -4.61 4.29
N PRO A 83 -13.61 -4.98 5.13
CA PRO A 83 -14.32 -6.26 4.98
C PRO A 83 -15.28 -6.25 3.78
N GLY A 84 -15.17 -7.30 2.95
CA GLY A 84 -16.13 -7.69 1.91
C GLY A 84 -16.79 -9.01 2.24
N GLY A 85 -17.71 -9.46 1.37
CA GLY A 85 -18.49 -10.69 1.60
C GLY A 85 -19.97 -10.42 1.83
N THR A 86 -20.76 -11.40 2.27
CA THR A 86 -22.18 -11.15 2.56
C THR A 86 -22.36 -10.21 3.76
N ARG A 87 -23.41 -9.40 3.71
CA ARG A 87 -23.76 -8.51 4.83
C ARG A 87 -23.94 -9.27 6.14
N ALA A 88 -24.59 -10.44 6.11
CA ALA A 88 -24.82 -11.28 7.28
C ALA A 88 -23.51 -11.81 7.89
N ALA A 89 -22.54 -12.21 7.04
CA ALA A 89 -21.23 -12.61 7.50
C ALA A 89 -20.50 -11.44 8.19
N TYR A 90 -20.52 -10.24 7.59
CA TYR A 90 -19.94 -9.06 8.21
C TYR A 90 -20.56 -8.71 9.56
N GLU A 91 -21.90 -8.69 9.65
CA GLU A 91 -22.62 -8.35 10.90
C GLU A 91 -22.24 -9.27 12.06
N SER A 92 -21.89 -10.53 11.79
CA SER A 92 -21.48 -11.47 12.84
C SER A 92 -20.07 -11.15 13.40
N ILE A 93 -19.20 -10.51 12.64
CA ILE A 93 -17.84 -10.13 13.07
C ILE A 93 -17.70 -8.62 13.37
N GLU A 94 -18.69 -7.82 13.03
CA GLU A 94 -18.63 -6.37 13.21
C GLU A 94 -18.20 -5.94 14.62
N PRO A 95 -18.72 -6.55 15.72
CA PRO A 95 -18.30 -6.18 17.07
C PRO A 95 -16.82 -6.46 17.36
N ILE A 96 -16.23 -7.43 16.66
CA ILE A 96 -14.82 -7.80 16.80
C ILE A 96 -13.97 -6.83 16.00
N VAL A 97 -14.26 -6.69 14.70
CA VAL A 97 -13.44 -5.86 13.79
C VAL A 97 -13.45 -4.39 14.18
N LYS A 98 -14.55 -3.88 14.75
CA LYS A 98 -14.60 -2.53 15.30
C LYS A 98 -13.68 -2.31 16.52
N LYS A 99 -13.39 -3.36 17.28
CA LYS A 99 -12.49 -3.28 18.44
C LYS A 99 -11.02 -3.37 18.07
N ILE A 100 -10.69 -4.15 17.05
CA ILE A 100 -9.31 -4.35 16.63
C ILE A 100 -8.85 -3.33 15.60
N ALA A 101 -9.76 -2.61 14.94
CA ALA A 101 -9.42 -1.53 14.02
C ALA A 101 -8.80 -0.34 14.75
N ALA A 102 -7.99 0.45 14.04
CA ALA A 102 -7.51 1.74 14.51
C ALA A 102 -8.69 2.61 14.97
N GLN A 103 -8.52 3.29 16.09
CA GLN A 103 -9.51 4.22 16.65
C GLN A 103 -9.06 5.65 16.37
N VAL A 104 -9.88 6.39 15.66
CA VAL A 104 -9.66 7.81 15.34
C VAL A 104 -10.86 8.64 15.81
N ASP A 105 -10.77 9.96 15.72
CA ASP A 105 -11.82 10.86 16.20
C ASP A 105 -13.21 10.56 15.63
N ASP A 106 -13.28 10.12 14.38
CA ASP A 106 -14.53 9.74 13.69
C ASP A 106 -15.00 8.32 14.00
N GLY A 107 -14.26 7.56 14.81
CA GLY A 107 -14.56 6.19 15.22
C GLY A 107 -13.58 5.14 14.68
N PRO A 108 -13.96 3.85 14.71
CA PRO A 108 -13.07 2.77 14.26
C PRO A 108 -12.86 2.79 12.75
N CYS A 109 -11.61 2.63 12.31
CA CYS A 109 -11.22 2.56 10.89
C CYS A 109 -11.66 1.25 10.24
N VAL A 110 -12.95 0.96 10.25
CA VAL A 110 -13.56 -0.20 9.61
C VAL A 110 -14.96 0.13 9.10
N THR A 111 -15.25 -0.27 7.89
CA THR A 111 -16.63 -0.22 7.36
C THR A 111 -16.85 -1.39 6.42
N TYR A 112 -18.10 -1.87 6.34
CA TYR A 112 -18.47 -2.85 5.32
C TYR A 112 -18.35 -2.24 3.92
N ILE A 113 -17.53 -2.84 3.08
CA ILE A 113 -17.24 -2.30 1.75
C ILE A 113 -18.30 -2.73 0.73
N GLY A 114 -18.70 -4.01 0.76
CA GLY A 114 -19.64 -4.56 -0.20
C GLY A 114 -19.60 -6.08 -0.26
N SER A 115 -20.39 -6.66 -1.15
CA SER A 115 -20.45 -8.11 -1.34
C SER A 115 -19.19 -8.66 -2.01
N GLY A 116 -19.01 -9.97 -1.94
CA GLY A 116 -17.97 -10.70 -2.66
C GLY A 116 -16.56 -10.23 -2.33
N GLY A 117 -15.75 -9.98 -3.35
CA GLY A 117 -14.36 -9.53 -3.27
C GLY A 117 -14.17 -8.03 -3.03
N ALA A 118 -15.24 -7.26 -2.75
CA ALA A 118 -15.18 -5.80 -2.65
C ALA A 118 -14.12 -5.28 -1.66
N GLY A 119 -13.91 -5.99 -0.53
CA GLY A 119 -12.88 -5.62 0.44
C GLY A 119 -11.47 -5.70 -0.12
N HIS A 120 -11.13 -6.79 -0.79
CA HIS A 120 -9.85 -6.94 -1.46
C HIS A 120 -9.69 -6.00 -2.66
N TYR A 121 -10.77 -5.70 -3.37
CA TYR A 121 -10.75 -4.71 -4.45
C TYR A 121 -10.34 -3.32 -3.93
N VAL A 122 -11.00 -2.84 -2.89
CA VAL A 122 -10.65 -1.54 -2.29
C VAL A 122 -9.23 -1.54 -1.76
N LYS A 123 -8.77 -2.63 -1.13
CA LYS A 123 -7.38 -2.75 -0.68
C LYS A 123 -6.38 -2.76 -1.85
N MET A 124 -6.71 -3.39 -2.95
CA MET A 124 -5.89 -3.39 -4.16
C MET A 124 -5.71 -1.95 -4.71
N VAL A 125 -6.80 -1.21 -4.85
CA VAL A 125 -6.77 0.20 -5.30
C VAL A 125 -6.05 1.09 -4.30
N HIS A 126 -6.28 0.92 -3.00
CA HIS A 126 -5.53 1.61 -1.94
C HIS A 126 -4.02 1.44 -2.14
N ASN A 127 -3.56 0.22 -2.35
CA ASN A 127 -2.14 -0.04 -2.58
C ASN A 127 -1.64 0.56 -3.90
N GLY A 128 -2.47 0.63 -4.93
CA GLY A 128 -2.13 1.34 -6.16
C GLY A 128 -1.87 2.83 -5.93
N ILE A 129 -2.75 3.50 -5.18
CA ILE A 129 -2.58 4.90 -4.77
C ILE A 129 -1.29 5.06 -3.94
N GLU A 130 -1.06 4.18 -2.98
CA GLU A 130 0.12 4.19 -2.11
C GLU A 130 1.42 4.05 -2.91
N TYR A 131 1.44 3.23 -3.98
CA TYR A 131 2.59 3.16 -4.90
C TYR A 131 2.83 4.51 -5.57
N GLY A 132 1.77 5.20 -5.98
CA GLY A 132 1.85 6.56 -6.50
C GLY A 132 2.48 7.51 -5.49
N ASP A 133 1.96 7.53 -4.27
CA ASP A 133 2.46 8.40 -3.20
C ASP A 133 3.94 8.15 -2.87
N MET A 134 4.34 6.87 -2.74
CA MET A 134 5.74 6.53 -2.48
C MET A 134 6.67 6.96 -3.61
N GLN A 135 6.25 6.81 -4.87
CA GLN A 135 7.05 7.28 -6.02
C GLN A 135 7.19 8.79 -6.03
N LEU A 136 6.11 9.52 -5.77
CA LEU A 136 6.11 10.99 -5.72
C LEU A 136 7.01 11.52 -4.59
N ILE A 137 6.98 10.89 -3.42
CA ILE A 137 7.89 11.20 -2.30
C ILE A 137 9.35 10.92 -2.70
N ALA A 138 9.61 9.79 -3.36
CA ALA A 138 10.95 9.46 -3.83
C ALA A 138 11.48 10.46 -4.87
N GLU A 139 10.64 10.93 -5.78
CA GLU A 139 11.00 11.98 -6.76
C GLU A 139 11.25 13.33 -6.08
N ALA A 140 10.43 13.72 -5.11
CA ALA A 140 10.66 14.93 -4.32
C ALA A 140 11.99 14.85 -3.55
N TYR A 141 12.28 13.71 -2.93
CA TYR A 141 13.56 13.42 -2.28
C TYR A 141 14.72 13.56 -3.26
N ASP A 142 14.63 12.90 -4.43
CA ASP A 142 15.70 12.92 -5.44
C ASP A 142 16.02 14.34 -5.92
N LEU A 143 15.00 15.15 -6.20
CA LEU A 143 15.15 16.55 -6.58
C LEU A 143 15.82 17.37 -5.47
N MET A 144 15.37 17.22 -4.23
CA MET A 144 15.93 17.99 -3.11
C MET A 144 17.36 17.57 -2.79
N LYS A 145 17.66 16.29 -2.85
CA LYS A 145 19.00 15.77 -2.58
C LYS A 145 19.99 16.07 -3.71
N ASN A 146 19.64 15.67 -4.93
CA ASN A 146 20.59 15.63 -6.04
C ASN A 146 20.63 16.93 -6.84
N VAL A 147 19.51 17.68 -6.93
CA VAL A 147 19.46 18.95 -7.66
C VAL A 147 19.69 20.14 -6.73
N LEU A 148 19.07 20.15 -5.54
CA LEU A 148 19.27 21.24 -4.56
C LEU A 148 20.45 21.00 -3.62
N GLY A 149 20.94 19.76 -3.50
CA GLY A 149 22.10 19.41 -2.66
C GLY A 149 21.82 19.43 -1.17
N LEU A 150 20.58 19.16 -0.74
CA LEU A 150 20.21 19.15 0.68
C LEU A 150 20.88 17.99 1.42
N SER A 151 21.33 18.25 2.65
CA SER A 151 21.77 17.20 3.59
C SER A 151 20.59 16.40 4.13
N HIS A 152 20.86 15.25 4.78
CA HIS A 152 19.81 14.45 5.42
C HIS A 152 19.11 15.21 6.55
N GLU A 153 19.84 16.01 7.32
CA GLU A 153 19.23 16.87 8.35
C GLU A 153 18.25 17.87 7.72
N GLN A 154 18.64 18.52 6.63
CA GLN A 154 17.77 19.46 5.91
C GLN A 154 16.56 18.74 5.29
N LEU A 155 16.74 17.54 4.75
CA LEU A 155 15.62 16.72 4.26
C LEU A 155 14.66 16.34 5.39
N HIS A 156 15.17 15.91 6.54
CA HIS A 156 14.34 15.70 7.72
C HIS A 156 13.54 16.94 8.09
N GLU A 157 14.17 18.10 8.21
CA GLU A 157 13.50 19.36 8.56
C GLU A 157 12.39 19.70 7.56
N VAL A 158 12.64 19.55 6.26
CA VAL A 158 11.64 19.81 5.21
C VAL A 158 10.44 18.88 5.32
N PHE A 159 10.65 17.57 5.39
CA PHE A 159 9.55 16.61 5.48
C PHE A 159 8.81 16.72 6.81
N ALA A 160 9.50 16.94 7.93
CA ALA A 160 8.87 17.19 9.23
C ALA A 160 8.00 18.45 9.20
N GLN A 161 8.47 19.53 8.57
CA GLN A 161 7.67 20.74 8.38
C GLN A 161 6.44 20.48 7.49
N TRP A 162 6.59 19.72 6.39
CA TRP A 162 5.46 19.37 5.52
C TRP A 162 4.40 18.55 6.24
N ASN A 163 4.80 17.69 7.19
CA ASN A 163 3.88 16.91 8.01
C ASN A 163 3.07 17.74 9.03
N THR A 164 3.37 19.03 9.19
CA THR A 164 2.58 19.94 10.01
C THR A 164 1.57 20.76 9.22
N THR A 165 1.50 20.57 7.91
CA THR A 165 0.58 21.30 7.02
C THR A 165 -0.65 20.46 6.71
N GLU A 166 -1.82 21.11 6.55
CA GLU A 166 -3.06 20.41 6.18
C GLU A 166 -2.96 19.67 4.83
N GLU A 167 -2.08 20.12 3.94
CA GLU A 167 -1.93 19.56 2.58
C GLU A 167 -1.15 18.25 2.55
N LEU A 168 -0.13 18.09 3.41
CA LEU A 168 0.81 16.97 3.31
C LEU A 168 0.89 16.13 4.58
N ASP A 169 0.20 16.51 5.66
CA ASP A 169 0.10 15.69 6.88
C ASP A 169 -0.37 14.28 6.53
N SER A 170 0.51 13.30 6.71
CA SER A 170 0.23 11.91 6.40
C SER A 170 1.29 10.98 6.97
N PHE A 171 0.88 9.74 7.26
CA PHE A 171 1.79 8.69 7.72
C PHE A 171 3.04 8.52 6.85
N LEU A 172 2.91 8.55 5.51
CA LEU A 172 4.06 8.40 4.62
C LEU A 172 5.04 9.59 4.68
N ILE A 173 4.55 10.81 4.88
CA ILE A 173 5.41 11.99 5.07
C ILE A 173 6.10 11.94 6.44
N GLU A 174 5.37 11.55 7.49
CA GLU A 174 5.90 11.36 8.84
C GLU A 174 7.07 10.37 8.85
N ILE A 175 6.85 9.14 8.38
CA ILE A 175 7.91 8.13 8.35
C ILE A 175 9.06 8.50 7.41
N THR A 176 8.80 9.28 6.36
CA THR A 176 9.86 9.79 5.47
C THR A 176 10.77 10.76 6.22
N ALA A 177 10.21 11.67 7.02
CA ALA A 177 11.00 12.54 7.88
C ALA A 177 11.88 11.73 8.86
N ASP A 178 11.31 10.69 9.47
CA ASP A 178 12.02 9.82 10.40
C ASP A 178 13.15 9.02 9.77
N ILE A 179 12.97 8.53 8.55
CA ILE A 179 13.98 7.79 7.79
C ILE A 179 15.30 8.57 7.72
N PHE A 180 15.25 9.89 7.52
CA PHE A 180 16.46 10.72 7.38
C PHE A 180 17.20 10.92 8.70
N THR A 181 16.59 10.61 9.85
CA THR A 181 17.26 10.63 11.16
C THR A 181 18.00 9.35 11.49
N LYS A 182 17.75 8.27 10.77
CA LYS A 182 18.35 6.96 11.07
C LYS A 182 19.73 6.85 10.47
N THR A 183 20.71 6.54 11.32
CA THR A 183 22.13 6.42 10.93
C THR A 183 22.71 5.07 11.37
N GLU A 184 23.72 4.63 10.67
CA GLU A 184 24.61 3.54 11.07
C GLU A 184 26.05 4.05 11.04
N GLY A 185 26.61 4.34 12.21
CA GLY A 185 27.80 5.17 12.36
C GLY A 185 27.53 6.58 11.85
N ASP A 186 28.44 7.12 11.04
CA ASP A 186 28.33 8.48 10.47
C ASP A 186 27.56 8.52 9.13
N THR A 187 26.96 7.39 8.70
CA THR A 187 26.28 7.32 7.41
C THR A 187 24.77 7.20 7.62
N ALA A 188 23.98 8.02 6.89
CA ALA A 188 22.54 7.87 6.89
C ALA A 188 22.14 6.47 6.40
N LEU A 189 21.28 5.80 7.14
CA LEU A 189 20.90 4.40 6.85
C LEU A 189 20.25 4.26 5.47
N VAL A 190 19.49 5.25 5.02
CA VAL A 190 18.85 5.26 3.70
C VAL A 190 19.86 5.11 2.54
N GLU A 191 21.10 5.58 2.71
CA GLU A 191 22.17 5.43 1.70
C GLU A 191 22.71 4.00 1.58
N LYS A 192 22.44 3.18 2.58
CA LYS A 192 22.90 1.77 2.62
C LYS A 192 21.82 0.81 2.14
N ILE A 193 20.59 1.28 1.98
CA ILE A 193 19.48 0.45 1.51
C ILE A 193 19.59 0.26 0.00
N LEU A 194 19.38 -0.98 -0.44
CA LEU A 194 19.36 -1.30 -1.86
C LEU A 194 18.25 -0.52 -2.58
N ASP A 195 18.61 0.18 -3.65
CA ASP A 195 17.70 0.96 -4.50
C ASP A 195 16.88 0.06 -5.45
N ALA A 196 16.27 -0.97 -4.91
CA ALA A 196 15.40 -1.89 -5.62
C ALA A 196 14.13 -2.15 -4.79
N ALA A 197 12.97 -1.81 -5.33
CA ALA A 197 11.70 -2.00 -4.66
C ALA A 197 10.98 -3.26 -5.18
N GLY A 198 10.63 -4.18 -4.27
CA GLY A 198 9.82 -5.33 -4.58
C GLY A 198 8.34 -4.99 -4.78
N GLN A 199 7.58 -5.92 -5.36
CA GLN A 199 6.12 -5.82 -5.46
C GLN A 199 5.46 -7.16 -5.14
N LYS A 200 4.33 -7.13 -4.42
CA LYS A 200 3.56 -8.33 -4.08
C LYS A 200 2.37 -8.56 -5.03
N GLY A 201 2.15 -7.68 -6.01
CA GLY A 201 1.15 -7.80 -7.07
C GLY A 201 0.05 -6.73 -7.06
N THR A 202 -0.34 -6.18 -5.93
CA THR A 202 -1.48 -5.26 -5.79
C THR A 202 -1.42 -4.04 -6.71
N GLY A 203 -0.28 -3.34 -6.78
CA GLY A 203 -0.12 -2.21 -7.71
C GLY A 203 -0.26 -2.62 -9.17
N ARG A 204 0.32 -3.75 -9.56
CA ARG A 204 0.16 -4.30 -10.92
C ARG A 204 -1.29 -4.65 -11.23
N TRP A 205 -1.99 -5.29 -10.30
CA TRP A 205 -3.39 -5.64 -10.48
C TRP A 205 -4.28 -4.41 -10.64
N THR A 206 -4.00 -3.33 -9.89
CA THR A 206 -4.68 -2.04 -10.07
C THR A 206 -4.52 -1.53 -11.50
N VAL A 207 -3.28 -1.54 -12.04
CA VAL A 207 -3.03 -1.08 -13.41
C VAL A 207 -3.73 -1.98 -14.45
N MET A 208 -3.67 -3.29 -14.27
CA MET A 208 -4.34 -4.25 -15.17
C MET A 208 -5.85 -4.01 -15.18
N ASN A 209 -6.46 -3.92 -14.00
CA ASN A 209 -7.89 -3.67 -13.88
C ASN A 209 -8.32 -2.34 -14.51
N ALA A 210 -7.58 -1.26 -14.24
CA ALA A 210 -7.86 0.05 -14.84
C ALA A 210 -7.82 0.01 -16.38
N LEU A 211 -6.85 -0.72 -16.96
CA LEU A 211 -6.76 -0.90 -18.41
C LEU A 211 -7.95 -1.69 -18.97
N GLU A 212 -8.37 -2.77 -18.31
CA GLU A 212 -9.54 -3.56 -18.68
C GLU A 212 -10.83 -2.74 -18.64
N MET A 213 -10.93 -1.84 -17.68
CA MET A 213 -12.09 -0.96 -17.51
C MET A 213 -12.04 0.33 -18.35
N GLY A 214 -10.94 0.58 -19.05
CA GLY A 214 -10.74 1.80 -19.82
C GLY A 214 -10.58 3.05 -18.95
N VAL A 215 -10.10 2.91 -17.71
CA VAL A 215 -9.83 4.00 -16.77
C VAL A 215 -8.37 4.44 -16.86
N SER A 216 -8.13 5.74 -16.99
CA SER A 216 -6.78 6.30 -17.09
C SER A 216 -6.19 6.59 -15.72
N ILE A 217 -5.12 5.87 -15.35
CA ILE A 217 -4.40 6.02 -14.08
C ILE A 217 -2.88 6.22 -14.29
N PRO A 218 -2.45 7.24 -15.04
CA PRO A 218 -1.05 7.38 -15.46
C PRO A 218 -0.07 7.52 -14.29
N THR A 219 -0.43 8.21 -13.21
CA THR A 219 0.44 8.38 -12.02
C THR A 219 0.73 7.02 -11.36
N ILE A 220 -0.31 6.22 -11.13
CA ILE A 220 -0.16 4.89 -10.53
C ILE A 220 0.61 3.96 -11.47
N THR A 221 0.34 4.04 -12.77
CA THR A 221 1.05 3.25 -13.79
C THR A 221 2.54 3.60 -13.82
N ALA A 222 2.88 4.88 -13.75
CA ALA A 222 4.27 5.35 -13.69
C ALA A 222 4.99 4.79 -12.45
N ALA A 223 4.35 4.81 -11.29
CA ALA A 223 4.89 4.27 -10.05
C ALA A 223 5.16 2.75 -10.13
N VAL A 224 4.24 1.99 -10.72
CA VAL A 224 4.43 0.54 -10.95
C VAL A 224 5.61 0.29 -11.89
N ASN A 225 5.72 1.06 -12.98
CA ASN A 225 6.84 0.95 -13.92
C ASN A 225 8.17 1.32 -13.26
N ALA A 226 8.22 2.37 -12.44
CA ALA A 226 9.41 2.76 -11.69
C ALA A 226 9.90 1.63 -10.76
N ARG A 227 8.98 0.91 -10.09
CA ARG A 227 9.34 -0.27 -9.29
C ARG A 227 9.92 -1.40 -10.13
N ILE A 228 9.33 -1.68 -11.29
CA ILE A 228 9.86 -2.68 -12.22
C ILE A 228 11.26 -2.28 -12.67
N MET A 229 11.44 -1.02 -13.05
CA MET A 229 12.76 -0.48 -13.43
C MET A 229 13.76 -0.57 -12.28
N SER A 230 13.35 -0.34 -11.04
CA SER A 230 14.25 -0.45 -9.89
C SER A 230 14.79 -1.86 -9.69
N SER A 231 14.01 -2.89 -10.02
CA SER A 231 14.39 -4.29 -9.82
C SER A 231 15.45 -4.82 -10.78
N ILE A 232 15.68 -4.16 -11.92
CA ILE A 232 16.72 -4.50 -12.91
C ILE A 232 18.01 -3.72 -12.68
N LYS A 233 18.52 -3.75 -11.45
CA LYS A 233 19.65 -2.91 -11.01
C LYS A 233 20.89 -3.07 -11.88
N ASP A 234 21.27 -4.30 -12.24
CA ASP A 234 22.49 -4.56 -13.03
C ASP A 234 22.40 -3.89 -14.41
N GLU A 235 21.25 -3.94 -15.06
CA GLU A 235 21.02 -3.24 -16.34
C GLU A 235 21.08 -1.73 -16.18
N ARG A 236 20.47 -1.17 -15.11
CA ARG A 236 20.52 0.27 -14.83
C ARG A 236 21.96 0.74 -14.59
N VAL A 237 22.74 -0.02 -13.81
CA VAL A 237 24.15 0.29 -13.56
C VAL A 237 24.97 0.21 -14.86
N ALA A 238 24.76 -0.83 -15.66
CA ALA A 238 25.43 -0.94 -16.96
C ALA A 238 25.06 0.24 -17.88
N ALA A 239 23.78 0.58 -17.97
CA ALA A 239 23.30 1.72 -18.76
C ALA A 239 23.88 3.05 -18.30
N SER A 240 24.02 3.30 -17.00
CA SER A 240 24.54 4.53 -16.45
C SER A 240 26.00 4.80 -16.84
N THR A 241 26.76 3.79 -17.24
CA THR A 241 28.13 3.95 -17.76
C THR A 241 28.17 4.40 -19.22
N GLN A 242 27.06 4.28 -19.94
CA GLN A 242 26.95 4.58 -21.38
C GLN A 242 26.07 5.82 -21.64
N ILE A 243 25.11 6.10 -20.76
CA ILE A 243 24.14 7.16 -20.92
C ILE A 243 24.39 8.18 -19.79
N SER A 244 24.80 9.37 -20.16
CA SER A 244 24.95 10.48 -19.20
C SER A 244 23.58 11.06 -18.85
N GLY A 245 23.32 11.28 -17.58
CA GLY A 245 22.17 12.01 -17.10
C GLY A 245 22.36 13.54 -17.14
N PRO A 246 21.31 14.33 -16.89
CA PRO A 246 21.44 15.78 -16.75
C PRO A 246 22.28 16.13 -15.53
N ASP A 247 23.15 17.11 -15.67
CA ASP A 247 24.08 17.59 -14.63
C ASP A 247 23.60 18.94 -14.06
N GLY A 248 22.32 18.99 -13.70
CA GLY A 248 21.66 20.21 -13.25
C GLY A 248 21.67 20.36 -11.73
N LYS A 249 22.56 21.19 -11.17
CA LYS A 249 22.48 21.67 -9.78
C LYS A 249 21.92 23.08 -9.75
N ILE A 250 21.00 23.31 -8.81
CA ILE A 250 20.43 24.63 -8.53
C ILE A 250 20.94 25.06 -7.15
N SER A 251 21.71 26.16 -7.12
CA SER A 251 22.23 26.69 -5.86
C SER A 251 21.53 27.99 -5.43
N GLU A 252 20.70 28.56 -6.31
CA GLU A 252 20.03 29.83 -6.05
C GLU A 252 18.61 29.57 -5.52
N ASN A 253 18.25 30.34 -4.47
CA ASN A 253 16.90 30.39 -3.94
C ASN A 253 16.31 29.01 -3.56
N THR A 254 17.03 28.23 -2.78
CA THR A 254 16.68 26.88 -2.34
C THR A 254 15.27 26.83 -1.72
N THR A 255 14.91 27.82 -0.89
CA THR A 255 13.56 27.89 -0.27
C THR A 255 12.44 27.99 -1.32
N LEU A 256 12.63 28.74 -2.38
CA LEU A 256 11.65 28.84 -3.46
C LEU A 256 11.45 27.47 -4.14
N TRP A 257 12.55 26.75 -4.38
CA TRP A 257 12.48 25.43 -5.02
C TRP A 257 11.86 24.38 -4.12
N ILE A 258 12.16 24.37 -2.82
CA ILE A 258 11.49 23.49 -1.84
C ILE A 258 9.97 23.72 -1.88
N ASN A 259 9.52 24.97 -1.90
CA ASN A 259 8.09 25.28 -1.98
C ASN A 259 7.46 24.80 -3.30
N LYS A 260 8.15 24.95 -4.43
CA LYS A 260 7.68 24.43 -5.72
C LYS A 260 7.58 22.91 -5.75
N ILE A 261 8.55 22.22 -5.15
CA ILE A 261 8.53 20.75 -5.02
C ILE A 261 7.37 20.32 -4.12
N ARG A 262 7.12 21.01 -3.00
CA ARG A 262 5.95 20.77 -2.14
C ARG A 262 4.65 20.91 -2.93
N ASP A 263 4.47 21.99 -3.64
CA ASP A 263 3.24 22.26 -4.38
C ASP A 263 3.03 21.23 -5.51
N ALA A 264 4.12 20.82 -6.17
CA ALA A 264 4.07 19.76 -7.17
C ALA A 264 3.74 18.40 -6.56
N LEU A 265 4.33 18.04 -5.42
CA LEU A 265 4.03 16.82 -4.66
C LEU A 265 2.56 16.78 -4.28
N TYR A 266 2.03 17.86 -3.69
CA TYR A 266 0.63 17.95 -3.29
C TYR A 266 -0.31 17.78 -4.49
N CYS A 267 -0.09 18.51 -5.56
CA CYS A 267 -0.89 18.40 -6.79
C CYS A 267 -0.86 16.95 -7.34
N SER A 268 0.30 16.33 -7.36
CA SER A 268 0.46 14.98 -7.88
C SER A 268 -0.19 13.91 -6.99
N LYS A 269 -0.16 14.09 -5.67
CA LYS A 269 -0.91 13.24 -4.72
C LYS A 269 -2.41 13.31 -4.99
N ILE A 270 -2.97 14.52 -5.17
CA ILE A 270 -4.39 14.68 -5.54
C ILE A 270 -4.69 13.92 -6.83
N CYS A 271 -3.82 14.00 -7.84
CA CYS A 271 -3.99 13.23 -9.08
C CYS A 271 -3.98 11.71 -8.84
N SER A 272 -3.06 11.20 -8.01
CA SER A 272 -2.99 9.77 -7.67
C SER A 272 -4.27 9.28 -7.00
N TYR A 273 -4.76 10.02 -6.00
CA TYR A 273 -6.04 9.71 -5.33
C TYR A 273 -7.23 9.78 -6.28
N ALA A 274 -7.33 10.84 -7.10
CA ALA A 274 -8.41 10.98 -8.07
C ALA A 274 -8.46 9.83 -9.08
N GLN A 275 -7.30 9.37 -9.55
CA GLN A 275 -7.18 8.23 -10.46
C GLN A 275 -7.63 6.93 -9.79
N GLY A 276 -7.18 6.65 -8.56
CA GLY A 276 -7.63 5.47 -7.82
C GLY A 276 -9.13 5.50 -7.51
N MET A 277 -9.68 6.67 -7.17
CA MET A 277 -11.12 6.81 -6.94
C MET A 277 -11.95 6.67 -8.22
N ALA A 278 -11.41 7.06 -9.38
CA ALA A 278 -12.06 6.83 -10.68
C ALA A 278 -12.12 5.35 -11.03
N ASP A 279 -11.05 4.60 -10.80
CA ASP A 279 -10.98 3.15 -10.98
C ASP A 279 -12.03 2.45 -10.10
N ARG A 280 -12.11 2.80 -8.82
CA ARG A 280 -13.10 2.27 -7.89
C ARG A 280 -14.55 2.53 -8.32
N LYS A 281 -14.87 3.70 -8.86
CA LYS A 281 -16.23 4.05 -9.30
C LYS A 281 -16.73 3.20 -10.48
N SER A 282 -15.83 2.65 -11.25
CA SER A 282 -16.16 1.86 -12.44
C SER A 282 -16.65 0.45 -12.09
N VAL A 283 -16.52 0.01 -10.84
CA VAL A 283 -16.84 -1.35 -10.35
C VAL A 283 -18.03 -1.36 -9.35
N VAL A 284 -18.42 -0.20 -8.82
CA VAL A 284 -19.49 -0.08 -7.80
C VAL A 284 -20.80 0.38 -8.43
#